data_71cc3d334bef83c34ecf50a4c325e60e
#
_entry.id   71cc3d334bef83c34ecf50a4c325e60e
#
_cell.length_a   1.000
_cell.length_b   1.000
_cell.length_c   1.000
_cell.angle_alpha   90.00
_cell.angle_beta   90.00
_cell.angle_gamma   90.00
#
_symmetry.space_group_name_H-M   'P 1'
#
loop_
_entity.id
_entity.type
_entity.pdbx_description
1 polymer ?
#
loop_
_entity_poly.entity_id
_entity_poly.type
_entity_poly.pdbx_seq_one_letter_code
_entity_poly.pdbx_strand_id
1 'polypeptide(L)'
;MGFHAYSSPYDWSRIAGFKATAKTVPGGMIDLSVGSPVDPVPSSVQQALVAGADAPNAHGYPVTAGTADLKAAIDTWFRELRGVDLKSINAAAVPTVGSKEAVALMASLLHLGEGDVVVQPAVSYPTYEIGTQLAGATVVKVDDVTDVDSWVNIPNVKAIWINSPCNPSGEVISADWLTDIVAAARRIGAVVLSDECYALMDWRSVRRNTAASSAPAASAAESNEPASDTAFSLSATPCALNPHVCEGSAAGILVLYSLSKQSNMAGYRTALIAGDYRLVKEMAEYRK
;
A
#
# COMPACT_ATOMS: atom_id res chain seq x y z
N MET A 1 -0.01 6.63 35.93
CA MET A 1 0.10 7.16 34.56
C MET A 1 -1.32 7.41 34.04
N GLY A 2 -1.62 8.57 33.49
CA GLY A 2 -2.92 8.92 32.95
C GLY A 2 -2.86 9.06 31.43
N PHE A 3 -4.00 9.39 30.83
CA PHE A 3 -4.06 9.74 29.41
C PHE A 3 -3.27 11.03 29.17
N HIS A 4 -2.39 11.01 28.18
CA HIS A 4 -1.71 12.22 27.73
C HIS A 4 -2.54 12.90 26.64
N ALA A 5 -2.51 14.23 26.59
CA ALA A 5 -3.13 14.97 25.50
C ALA A 5 -2.42 14.61 24.18
N TYR A 6 -3.16 14.07 23.24
CA TYR A 6 -2.65 13.78 21.90
C TYR A 6 -2.72 15.05 21.06
N SER A 7 -1.60 15.45 20.47
CA SER A 7 -1.56 16.52 19.47
C SER A 7 -1.47 15.87 18.09
N SER A 8 -2.57 15.92 17.33
CA SER A 8 -2.56 15.42 15.96
C SER A 8 -1.58 16.24 15.11
N PRO A 9 -0.68 15.61 14.34
CA PRO A 9 0.13 16.33 13.36
C PRO A 9 -0.72 16.94 12.24
N TYR A 10 -1.99 16.61 12.19
CA TYR A 10 -2.93 17.03 11.16
C TYR A 10 -4.19 17.69 11.78
N ASP A 11 -4.34 18.98 11.55
CA ASP A 11 -5.49 19.75 12.04
C ASP A 11 -6.51 20.04 10.92
N TRP A 12 -7.54 19.22 10.84
CA TRP A 12 -8.63 19.36 9.87
C TRP A 12 -9.47 20.63 10.08
N SER A 13 -9.44 21.25 11.25
CA SER A 13 -10.19 22.48 11.52
C SER A 13 -9.72 23.65 10.64
N ARG A 14 -8.46 23.64 10.21
CA ARG A 14 -7.85 24.67 9.37
C ARG A 14 -8.54 24.85 8.02
N ILE A 15 -9.16 23.80 7.48
CA ILE A 15 -9.87 23.87 6.19
C ILE A 15 -11.37 24.16 6.35
N ALA A 16 -11.90 24.15 7.58
CA ALA A 16 -13.33 24.37 7.82
C ALA A 16 -13.82 25.76 7.34
N GLY A 17 -13.01 26.80 7.57
CA GLY A 17 -13.31 28.16 7.10
C GLY A 17 -13.36 28.25 5.58
N PHE A 18 -12.42 27.64 4.88
CA PHE A 18 -12.40 27.61 3.41
C PHE A 18 -13.62 26.87 2.84
N LYS A 19 -14.00 25.74 3.43
CA LYS A 19 -15.22 25.01 3.06
C LYS A 19 -16.48 25.82 3.30
N ALA A 20 -16.57 26.55 4.42
CA ALA A 20 -17.70 27.43 4.70
C ALA A 20 -17.82 28.51 3.63
N THR A 21 -16.72 29.18 3.28
CA THR A 21 -16.69 30.19 2.21
C THR A 21 -17.08 29.61 0.85
N ALA A 22 -16.52 28.45 0.48
CA ALA A 22 -16.81 27.81 -0.82
C ALA A 22 -18.30 27.45 -0.97
N LYS A 23 -18.98 27.05 0.10
CA LYS A 23 -20.41 26.73 0.09
C LYS A 23 -21.32 27.94 -0.17
N THR A 24 -20.84 29.17 -0.02
CA THR A 24 -21.64 30.38 -0.28
C THR A 24 -21.67 30.78 -1.75
N VAL A 25 -20.82 30.17 -2.60
CA VAL A 25 -20.74 30.48 -4.03
C VAL A 25 -21.92 29.87 -4.78
N PRO A 26 -22.58 30.60 -5.70
CA PRO A 26 -23.58 30.00 -6.58
C PRO A 26 -23.02 28.80 -7.33
N GLY A 27 -23.72 27.67 -7.31
CA GLY A 27 -23.27 26.39 -7.87
C GLY A 27 -22.65 25.44 -6.84
N GLY A 28 -22.43 25.91 -5.61
CA GLY A 28 -21.96 25.09 -4.50
C GLY A 28 -20.46 24.86 -4.47
N MET A 29 -20.02 23.93 -3.62
CA MET A 29 -18.62 23.60 -3.38
C MET A 29 -18.24 22.32 -4.14
N ILE A 30 -17.12 22.35 -4.86
CA ILE A 30 -16.44 21.14 -5.33
C ILE A 30 -15.31 20.83 -4.31
N ASP A 31 -15.46 19.75 -3.56
CA ASP A 31 -14.49 19.38 -2.51
C ASP A 31 -13.36 18.51 -3.10
N LEU A 32 -12.19 19.11 -3.27
CA LEU A 32 -10.96 18.45 -3.72
C LEU A 32 -9.96 18.25 -2.56
N SER A 33 -10.38 18.45 -1.30
CA SER A 33 -9.49 18.39 -0.14
C SER A 33 -9.12 16.97 0.29
N VAL A 34 -9.90 15.97 -0.12
CA VAL A 34 -9.66 14.55 0.20
C VAL A 34 -9.84 13.71 -1.06
N GLY A 35 -8.78 12.99 -1.44
CA GLY A 35 -8.80 12.06 -2.57
C GLY A 35 -9.52 10.75 -2.21
N SER A 36 -10.84 10.75 -2.32
CA SER A 36 -11.66 9.54 -2.17
C SER A 36 -12.13 9.04 -3.53
N PRO A 37 -12.10 7.74 -3.80
CA PRO A 37 -12.75 7.17 -4.97
C PRO A 37 -14.25 7.50 -4.97
N VAL A 38 -14.77 7.95 -6.11
CA VAL A 38 -16.18 8.35 -6.26
C VAL A 38 -16.97 7.41 -7.17
N ASP A 39 -16.29 6.58 -7.93
CA ASP A 39 -16.94 5.61 -8.80
C ASP A 39 -17.54 4.46 -7.97
N PRO A 40 -18.57 3.79 -8.49
CA PRO A 40 -19.16 2.65 -7.80
C PRO A 40 -18.19 1.48 -7.71
N VAL A 41 -18.35 0.67 -6.68
CA VAL A 41 -17.64 -0.62 -6.57
C VAL A 41 -18.03 -1.51 -7.76
N PRO A 42 -17.09 -2.22 -8.40
CA PRO A 42 -17.39 -3.13 -9.51
C PRO A 42 -18.52 -4.10 -9.18
N SER A 43 -19.43 -4.33 -10.13
CA SER A 43 -20.58 -5.22 -9.94
C SER A 43 -20.18 -6.66 -9.59
N SER A 44 -19.05 -7.13 -10.10
CA SER A 44 -18.48 -8.45 -9.76
C SER A 44 -18.18 -8.59 -8.27
N VAL A 45 -17.67 -7.53 -7.62
CA VAL A 45 -17.42 -7.53 -6.18
C VAL A 45 -18.72 -7.59 -5.40
N GLN A 46 -19.72 -6.80 -5.81
CA GLN A 46 -21.04 -6.79 -5.16
C GLN A 46 -21.71 -8.17 -5.27
N GLN A 47 -21.67 -8.79 -6.45
CA GLN A 47 -22.19 -10.14 -6.68
C GLN A 47 -21.46 -11.20 -5.83
N ALA A 48 -20.12 -11.10 -5.74
CA ALA A 48 -19.35 -12.02 -4.90
C ALA A 48 -19.72 -11.91 -3.42
N LEU A 49 -19.96 -10.68 -2.92
CA LEU A 49 -20.41 -10.48 -1.54
C LEU A 49 -21.79 -11.10 -1.29
N VAL A 50 -22.74 -10.89 -2.20
CA VAL A 50 -24.08 -11.49 -2.10
C VAL A 50 -23.97 -13.01 -2.13
N ALA A 51 -23.21 -13.59 -3.05
CA ALA A 51 -23.01 -15.03 -3.14
C ALA A 51 -22.30 -15.63 -1.91
N GLY A 52 -21.43 -14.84 -1.26
CA GLY A 52 -20.70 -15.26 -0.05
C GLY A 52 -21.47 -15.07 1.26
N ALA A 53 -22.61 -14.35 1.24
CA ALA A 53 -23.33 -13.99 2.47
C ALA A 53 -23.84 -15.22 3.26
N ASP A 54 -24.23 -16.29 2.58
CA ASP A 54 -24.73 -17.53 3.16
C ASP A 54 -23.68 -18.66 3.16
N ALA A 55 -22.41 -18.34 2.94
CA ALA A 55 -21.34 -19.36 3.01
C ALA A 55 -21.33 -20.03 4.41
N PRO A 56 -20.98 -21.32 4.54
CA PRO A 56 -21.10 -22.08 5.80
C PRO A 56 -20.45 -21.44 7.02
N ASN A 57 -19.48 -20.56 6.83
CA ASN A 57 -18.77 -19.86 7.92
C ASN A 57 -18.83 -18.33 7.79
N ALA A 58 -19.79 -17.78 7.04
CA ALA A 58 -19.87 -16.34 6.79
C ALA A 58 -20.04 -15.50 8.06
N HIS A 59 -20.64 -16.07 9.10
CA HIS A 59 -20.91 -15.44 10.41
C HIS A 59 -19.91 -15.88 11.50
N GLY A 60 -18.95 -16.72 11.18
CA GLY A 60 -17.92 -17.17 12.11
C GLY A 60 -16.78 -16.16 12.27
N TYR A 61 -15.92 -16.41 13.27
CA TYR A 61 -14.70 -15.61 13.39
C TYR A 61 -13.80 -15.79 12.17
N PRO A 62 -13.22 -14.70 11.64
CA PRO A 62 -12.34 -14.78 10.49
C PRO A 62 -11.02 -15.47 10.83
N VAL A 63 -10.47 -16.19 9.85
CA VAL A 63 -9.11 -16.72 9.95
C VAL A 63 -8.13 -15.56 9.78
N THR A 64 -7.47 -15.15 10.85
CA THR A 64 -6.59 -13.97 10.90
C THR A 64 -5.49 -14.01 9.84
N ALA A 65 -4.92 -15.18 9.60
CA ALA A 65 -3.89 -15.38 8.57
C ALA A 65 -4.45 -15.41 7.14
N GLY A 66 -5.77 -15.30 6.97
CA GLY A 66 -6.47 -15.45 5.69
C GLY A 66 -6.76 -16.91 5.33
N THR A 67 -7.88 -17.13 4.62
CA THR A 67 -8.23 -18.44 4.06
C THR A 67 -7.26 -18.87 2.97
N ALA A 68 -7.25 -20.14 2.62
CA ALA A 68 -6.42 -20.66 1.53
C ALA A 68 -6.72 -19.94 0.19
N ASP A 69 -8.00 -19.72 -0.11
CA ASP A 69 -8.45 -19.05 -1.33
C ASP A 69 -8.01 -17.59 -1.38
N LEU A 70 -8.11 -16.86 -0.24
CA LEU A 70 -7.63 -15.48 -0.16
C LEU A 70 -6.12 -15.39 -0.36
N LYS A 71 -5.35 -16.32 0.21
CA LYS A 71 -3.89 -16.38 -0.02
C LYS A 71 -3.55 -16.66 -1.48
N ALA A 72 -4.27 -17.60 -2.11
CA ALA A 72 -4.09 -17.90 -3.53
C ALA A 72 -4.44 -16.70 -4.41
N ALA A 73 -5.50 -15.95 -4.06
CA ALA A 73 -5.86 -14.71 -4.75
C ALA A 73 -4.77 -13.63 -4.59
N ILE A 74 -4.20 -13.48 -3.41
CA ILE A 74 -3.09 -12.54 -3.15
C ILE A 74 -1.85 -12.95 -3.95
N ASP A 75 -1.46 -14.23 -3.94
CA ASP A 75 -0.32 -14.74 -4.72
C ASP A 75 -0.52 -14.48 -6.22
N THR A 76 -1.74 -14.72 -6.73
CA THR A 76 -2.09 -14.44 -8.12
C THR A 76 -2.03 -12.95 -8.43
N TRP A 77 -2.57 -12.09 -7.55
CA TRP A 77 -2.52 -10.64 -7.71
C TRP A 77 -1.07 -10.11 -7.79
N PHE A 78 -0.18 -10.58 -6.92
CA PHE A 78 1.22 -10.18 -6.97
C PHE A 78 1.89 -10.64 -8.26
N ARG A 79 1.66 -11.87 -8.68
CA ARG A 79 2.26 -12.41 -9.90
C ARG A 79 1.78 -11.68 -11.15
N GLU A 80 0.47 -11.51 -11.30
CA GLU A 80 -0.13 -10.96 -12.53
C GLU A 80 -0.01 -9.43 -12.63
N LEU A 81 -0.12 -8.71 -11.51
CA LEU A 81 -0.16 -7.25 -11.52
C LEU A 81 1.14 -6.60 -11.06
N ARG A 82 1.95 -7.28 -10.25
CA ARG A 82 3.21 -6.74 -9.73
C ARG A 82 4.45 -7.47 -10.26
N GLY A 83 4.28 -8.57 -10.98
CA GLY A 83 5.39 -9.39 -11.50
C GLY A 83 6.22 -10.05 -10.41
N VAL A 84 5.60 -10.38 -9.26
CA VAL A 84 6.29 -10.92 -8.09
C VAL A 84 5.72 -12.29 -7.72
N ASP A 85 6.55 -13.32 -7.75
CA ASP A 85 6.26 -14.60 -7.11
C ASP A 85 6.74 -14.53 -5.64
N LEU A 86 5.81 -14.39 -4.70
CA LEU A 86 6.11 -14.26 -3.28
C LEU A 86 6.94 -15.43 -2.74
N LYS A 87 6.70 -16.64 -3.24
CA LYS A 87 7.40 -17.84 -2.77
C LYS A 87 8.86 -17.85 -3.21
N SER A 88 9.14 -17.37 -4.41
CA SER A 88 10.51 -17.38 -4.97
C SER A 88 11.47 -16.46 -4.19
N ILE A 89 10.96 -15.45 -3.49
CA ILE A 89 11.73 -14.49 -2.69
C ILE A 89 11.60 -14.71 -1.18
N ASN A 90 11.03 -15.85 -0.76
CA ASN A 90 10.73 -16.16 0.65
C ASN A 90 9.86 -15.09 1.33
N ALA A 91 8.81 -14.65 0.64
CA ALA A 91 7.79 -13.75 1.16
C ALA A 91 6.52 -14.48 1.57
N ALA A 92 5.76 -13.86 2.47
CA ALA A 92 4.40 -14.27 2.82
C ALA A 92 3.49 -13.04 2.79
N ALA A 93 2.16 -13.28 2.86
CA ALA A 93 1.19 -12.22 2.96
C ALA A 93 0.13 -12.53 4.03
N VAL A 94 -0.42 -11.47 4.64
CA VAL A 94 -1.50 -11.54 5.62
C VAL A 94 -2.52 -10.43 5.33
N PRO A 95 -3.84 -10.74 5.32
CA PRO A 95 -4.87 -9.72 5.15
C PRO A 95 -4.95 -8.79 6.37
N THR A 96 -5.37 -7.54 6.13
CA THR A 96 -5.59 -6.53 7.17
C THR A 96 -6.92 -5.82 6.99
N VAL A 97 -7.46 -5.24 8.07
CA VAL A 97 -8.72 -4.47 8.07
C VAL A 97 -8.45 -3.05 7.56
N GLY A 98 -8.10 -2.95 6.27
CA GLY A 98 -7.62 -1.73 5.65
C GLY A 98 -6.14 -1.43 5.94
N SER A 99 -5.47 -0.71 5.04
CA SER A 99 -4.06 -0.36 5.20
C SER A 99 -3.82 0.64 6.33
N LYS A 100 -4.77 1.54 6.62
CA LYS A 100 -4.62 2.53 7.69
C LYS A 100 -4.38 1.89 9.06
N GLU A 101 -5.10 0.81 9.38
CA GLU A 101 -4.90 0.06 10.63
C GLU A 101 -3.52 -0.61 10.63
N ALA A 102 -3.15 -1.26 9.53
CA ALA A 102 -1.85 -1.88 9.38
C ALA A 102 -0.71 -0.87 9.57
N VAL A 103 -0.83 0.31 8.95
CA VAL A 103 0.13 1.41 9.10
C VAL A 103 0.22 1.87 10.56
N ALA A 104 -0.93 2.10 11.21
CA ALA A 104 -0.97 2.59 12.59
C ALA A 104 -0.36 1.60 13.60
N LEU A 105 -0.48 0.30 13.34
CA LEU A 105 0.04 -0.76 14.20
C LEU A 105 1.46 -1.19 13.85
N MET A 106 2.01 -0.75 12.73
CA MET A 106 3.26 -1.32 12.18
C MET A 106 4.43 -1.24 13.16
N ALA A 107 4.66 -0.06 13.76
CA ALA A 107 5.75 0.10 14.73
C ALA A 107 5.58 -0.82 15.96
N SER A 108 4.35 -0.96 16.47
CA SER A 108 4.04 -1.87 17.57
C SER A 108 4.22 -3.35 17.19
N LEU A 109 3.79 -3.73 15.97
CA LEU A 109 3.97 -5.11 15.46
C LEU A 109 5.44 -5.47 15.21
N LEU A 110 6.29 -4.46 14.99
CA LEU A 110 7.74 -4.62 14.90
C LEU A 110 8.43 -4.48 16.28
N HIS A 111 7.66 -4.37 17.37
CA HIS A 111 8.15 -4.20 18.74
C HIS A 111 9.05 -2.96 18.94
N LEU A 112 8.82 -1.91 18.16
CA LEU A 112 9.56 -0.67 18.32
C LEU A 112 9.06 0.10 19.55
N GLY A 113 9.96 0.84 20.18
CA GLY A 113 9.67 1.60 21.38
C GLY A 113 10.68 2.69 21.68
N GLU A 114 10.83 3.04 22.96
CA GLU A 114 11.76 4.07 23.42
C GLU A 114 13.20 3.75 22.97
N GLY A 115 13.86 4.72 22.35
CA GLY A 115 15.21 4.59 21.83
C GLY A 115 15.29 4.13 20.37
N ASP A 116 14.20 3.61 19.80
CA ASP A 116 14.15 3.25 18.39
C ASP A 116 13.71 4.43 17.53
N VAL A 117 14.21 4.48 16.29
CA VAL A 117 13.92 5.54 15.32
C VAL A 117 13.21 4.95 14.11
N VAL A 118 12.14 5.64 13.68
CA VAL A 118 11.47 5.39 12.41
C VAL A 118 11.63 6.61 11.51
N VAL A 119 12.21 6.39 10.34
CA VAL A 119 12.39 7.43 9.31
C VAL A 119 11.16 7.48 8.40
N GLN A 120 10.76 8.68 8.00
CA GLN A 120 9.70 8.90 7.03
C GLN A 120 9.93 10.18 6.23
N PRO A 121 9.34 10.31 5.01
CA PRO A 121 9.35 11.59 4.30
C PRO A 121 8.68 12.69 5.13
N ALA A 122 9.22 13.92 5.06
CA ALA A 122 8.68 15.08 5.78
C ALA A 122 7.24 15.38 5.39
N VAL A 123 6.92 15.25 4.12
CA VAL A 123 5.57 15.33 3.58
C VAL A 123 5.08 13.92 3.29
N SER A 124 4.22 13.39 4.15
CA SER A 124 3.78 11.99 4.07
C SER A 124 2.42 11.79 4.69
N TYR A 125 1.92 10.56 4.57
CA TYR A 125 0.65 10.18 5.18
C TYR A 125 0.74 10.25 6.72
N PRO A 126 -0.10 11.06 7.39
CA PRO A 126 0.06 11.36 8.84
C PRO A 126 0.07 10.13 9.75
N THR A 127 -0.51 9.03 9.30
CA THR A 127 -0.63 7.82 10.12
C THR A 127 0.73 7.13 10.35
N TYR A 128 1.75 7.38 9.53
CA TYR A 128 3.11 6.86 9.77
C TYR A 128 3.66 7.40 11.09
N GLU A 129 3.60 8.72 11.25
CA GLU A 129 4.02 9.38 12.47
C GLU A 129 3.18 8.97 13.68
N ILE A 130 1.85 8.93 13.51
CA ILE A 130 0.92 8.54 14.57
C ILE A 130 1.22 7.14 15.08
N GLY A 131 1.40 6.17 14.19
CA GLY A 131 1.71 4.78 14.55
C GLY A 131 3.05 4.65 15.28
N THR A 132 4.06 5.39 14.83
CA THR A 132 5.38 5.44 15.46
C THR A 132 5.29 6.01 16.88
N GLN A 133 4.58 7.13 17.06
CA GLN A 133 4.40 7.76 18.38
C GLN A 133 3.61 6.87 19.34
N LEU A 134 2.58 6.18 18.85
CA LEU A 134 1.79 5.25 19.67
C LEU A 134 2.63 4.08 20.19
N ALA A 135 3.62 3.63 19.44
CA ALA A 135 4.58 2.61 19.89
C ALA A 135 5.63 3.15 20.87
N GLY A 136 5.73 4.47 21.03
CA GLY A 136 6.75 5.11 21.88
C GLY A 136 8.09 5.32 21.18
N ALA A 137 8.19 5.05 19.88
CA ALA A 137 9.39 5.26 19.08
C ALA A 137 9.52 6.71 18.59
N THR A 138 10.71 7.10 18.20
CA THR A 138 11.03 8.44 17.71
C THR A 138 10.82 8.52 16.20
N VAL A 139 10.14 9.59 15.74
CA VAL A 139 9.99 9.90 14.33
C VAL A 139 11.12 10.82 13.88
N VAL A 140 11.79 10.45 12.79
CA VAL A 140 12.71 11.32 12.05
C VAL A 140 12.17 11.57 10.66
N LYS A 141 12.00 12.84 10.30
CA LYS A 141 11.52 13.28 8.99
C LYS A 141 12.69 13.71 8.14
N VAL A 142 12.77 13.21 6.91
CA VAL A 142 13.75 13.60 5.88
C VAL A 142 13.02 14.20 4.68
N ASP A 143 13.63 15.15 4.02
CA ASP A 143 13.01 15.80 2.86
C ASP A 143 12.90 14.84 1.69
N ASP A 144 13.91 14.02 1.47
CA ASP A 144 13.96 12.98 0.43
C ASP A 144 14.47 11.66 1.01
N VAL A 145 13.62 10.66 1.06
CA VAL A 145 13.97 9.33 1.57
C VAL A 145 14.85 8.54 0.61
N THR A 146 14.91 8.95 -0.68
CA THR A 146 15.78 8.33 -1.68
C THR A 146 17.25 8.76 -1.52
N ASP A 147 17.49 9.91 -0.86
CA ASP A 147 18.80 10.29 -0.37
C ASP A 147 19.13 9.47 0.89
N VAL A 148 19.72 8.28 0.66
CA VAL A 148 20.02 7.33 1.75
C VAL A 148 21.03 7.91 2.77
N ASP A 149 21.87 8.85 2.39
CA ASP A 149 22.84 9.48 3.28
C ASP A 149 22.14 10.37 4.32
N SER A 150 20.93 10.85 4.02
CA SER A 150 20.13 11.66 4.94
C SER A 150 19.66 10.90 6.19
N TRP A 151 19.64 9.56 6.16
CA TRP A 151 19.11 8.75 7.27
C TRP A 151 19.97 7.53 7.67
N VAL A 152 20.83 7.01 6.80
CA VAL A 152 21.57 5.76 7.07
C VAL A 152 22.53 5.86 8.26
N ASN A 153 23.00 7.07 8.58
CA ASN A 153 23.92 7.34 9.68
C ASN A 153 23.22 7.77 10.99
N ILE A 154 21.87 7.85 10.99
CA ILE A 154 21.11 8.15 12.19
C ILE A 154 21.14 6.92 13.12
N PRO A 155 21.55 7.09 14.39
CA PRO A 155 21.57 5.97 15.33
C PRO A 155 20.18 5.35 15.53
N ASN A 156 20.15 4.04 15.69
CA ASN A 156 18.95 3.27 16.05
C ASN A 156 17.79 3.34 15.06
N VAL A 157 18.03 3.64 13.80
CA VAL A 157 17.00 3.49 12.76
C VAL A 157 16.60 2.01 12.66
N LYS A 158 15.31 1.72 12.87
CA LYS A 158 14.73 0.38 12.83
C LYS A 158 13.76 0.18 11.68
N ALA A 159 13.14 1.26 11.20
CA ALA A 159 12.24 1.19 10.05
C ALA A 159 12.30 2.46 9.23
N ILE A 160 12.05 2.33 7.93
CA ILE A 160 11.98 3.44 6.97
C ILE A 160 10.67 3.34 6.21
N TRP A 161 9.80 4.34 6.32
CA TRP A 161 8.61 4.47 5.50
C TRP A 161 8.95 5.04 4.13
N ILE A 162 8.48 4.36 3.09
CA ILE A 162 8.41 4.87 1.72
C ILE A 162 6.98 4.77 1.22
N ASN A 163 6.56 5.68 0.34
CA ASN A 163 5.24 5.68 -0.27
C ASN A 163 5.36 5.96 -1.76
N SER A 164 5.10 4.96 -2.58
CA SER A 164 5.26 5.06 -4.04
C SER A 164 4.14 4.31 -4.78
N PRO A 165 3.32 5.03 -5.55
CA PRO A 165 3.22 6.49 -5.71
C PRO A 165 2.90 7.22 -4.41
N CYS A 166 3.49 8.40 -4.24
CA CYS A 166 3.42 9.16 -2.99
C CYS A 166 2.08 9.89 -2.81
N ASN A 167 1.55 9.87 -1.62
CA ASN A 167 0.51 10.79 -1.18
C ASN A 167 1.16 11.86 -0.28
N PRO A 168 1.18 13.17 -0.69
CA PRO A 168 0.31 13.78 -1.69
C PRO A 168 0.96 14.07 -3.04
N SER A 169 2.26 13.92 -3.24
CA SER A 169 2.98 14.46 -4.41
C SER A 169 2.69 13.71 -5.72
N GLY A 170 2.31 12.42 -5.65
CA GLY A 170 2.16 11.56 -6.82
C GLY A 170 3.49 11.02 -7.37
N GLU A 171 4.61 11.35 -6.75
CA GLU A 171 5.93 10.87 -7.17
C GLU A 171 6.06 9.36 -7.09
N VAL A 172 6.79 8.80 -8.05
CA VAL A 172 7.06 7.37 -8.14
C VAL A 172 8.56 7.14 -8.01
N ILE A 173 8.95 6.40 -6.99
CA ILE A 173 10.34 6.01 -6.76
C ILE A 173 10.75 5.01 -7.84
N SER A 174 11.92 5.21 -8.46
CA SER A 174 12.46 4.30 -9.46
C SER A 174 12.90 2.96 -8.85
N ALA A 175 13.04 1.92 -9.68
CA ALA A 175 13.53 0.63 -9.22
C ALA A 175 14.95 0.73 -8.65
N ASP A 176 15.81 1.54 -9.26
CA ASP A 176 17.20 1.74 -8.80
C ASP A 176 17.22 2.37 -7.41
N TRP A 177 16.46 3.44 -7.18
CA TRP A 177 16.37 4.07 -5.85
C TRP A 177 15.73 3.15 -4.81
N LEU A 178 14.74 2.33 -5.18
CA LEU A 178 14.21 1.31 -4.27
C LEU A 178 15.30 0.29 -3.89
N THR A 179 16.13 -0.11 -4.85
CA THR A 179 17.26 -1.02 -4.60
C THR A 179 18.26 -0.40 -3.62
N ASP A 180 18.63 0.87 -3.82
CA ASP A 180 19.53 1.58 -2.94
C ASP A 180 18.98 1.72 -1.51
N ILE A 181 17.69 2.06 -1.37
CA ILE A 181 17.01 2.12 -0.06
C ILE A 181 17.03 0.75 0.63
N VAL A 182 16.67 -0.32 -0.08
CA VAL A 182 16.66 -1.68 0.46
C VAL A 182 18.06 -2.11 0.90
N ALA A 183 19.07 -1.87 0.08
CA ALA A 183 20.46 -2.19 0.40
C ALA A 183 20.95 -1.40 1.62
N ALA A 184 20.66 -0.09 1.68
CA ALA A 184 21.03 0.77 2.81
C ALA A 184 20.33 0.34 4.11
N ALA A 185 19.03 0.07 4.07
CA ALA A 185 18.26 -0.39 5.22
C ALA A 185 18.81 -1.73 5.77
N ARG A 186 19.14 -2.67 4.89
CA ARG A 186 19.75 -3.95 5.28
C ARG A 186 21.10 -3.79 5.98
N ARG A 187 21.96 -2.85 5.50
CA ARG A 187 23.26 -2.60 6.13
C ARG A 187 23.14 -2.19 7.60
N ILE A 188 22.09 -1.47 7.96
CA ILE A 188 21.85 -0.99 9.33
C ILE A 188 20.84 -1.86 10.11
N GLY A 189 20.34 -2.94 9.51
CA GLY A 189 19.36 -3.84 10.12
C GLY A 189 17.96 -3.24 10.28
N ALA A 190 17.60 -2.26 9.46
CA ALA A 190 16.28 -1.63 9.46
C ALA A 190 15.32 -2.31 8.47
N VAL A 191 14.01 -2.19 8.74
CA VAL A 191 12.93 -2.70 7.89
C VAL A 191 12.44 -1.61 6.95
N VAL A 192 12.33 -1.90 5.66
CA VAL A 192 11.67 -1.04 4.68
C VAL A 192 10.17 -1.30 4.72
N LEU A 193 9.39 -0.23 4.97
CA LEU A 193 7.94 -0.22 5.00
C LEU A 193 7.43 0.50 3.75
N SER A 194 7.08 -0.26 2.73
CA SER A 194 6.65 0.26 1.43
C SER A 194 5.13 0.33 1.35
N ASP A 195 4.57 1.54 1.43
CA ASP A 195 3.15 1.79 1.18
C ASP A 195 2.93 1.96 -0.32
N GLU A 196 2.38 0.91 -0.95
CA GLU A 196 2.12 0.83 -2.38
C GLU A 196 0.64 0.95 -2.73
N CYS A 197 -0.18 1.56 -1.86
CA CYS A 197 -1.64 1.63 -2.02
C CYS A 197 -2.10 2.30 -3.33
N TYR A 198 -1.24 3.06 -3.99
CA TYR A 198 -1.54 3.73 -5.27
C TYR A 198 -0.86 3.08 -6.47
N ALA A 199 -0.17 1.96 -6.32
CA ALA A 199 0.65 1.35 -7.36
C ALA A 199 -0.11 1.00 -8.66
N LEU A 200 -1.41 0.65 -8.58
CA LEU A 200 -2.25 0.38 -9.75
C LEU A 200 -3.04 1.61 -10.23
N MET A 201 -2.81 2.80 -9.66
CA MET A 201 -3.34 4.08 -10.15
C MET A 201 -2.44 4.70 -11.23
N ASP A 202 -1.57 3.93 -11.84
CA ASP A 202 -0.59 4.37 -12.83
C ASP A 202 -1.18 4.44 -14.24
N TRP A 203 -1.42 5.66 -14.71
CA TRP A 203 -1.97 5.92 -16.05
C TRP A 203 -1.02 5.59 -17.21
N ARG A 204 0.27 5.36 -16.96
CA ARG A 204 1.25 5.00 -17.99
C ARG A 204 0.97 3.63 -18.59
N SER A 205 0.43 2.70 -17.82
CA SER A 205 0.03 1.36 -18.29
C SER A 205 -1.17 1.44 -19.25
N VAL A 206 -2.14 2.32 -18.97
CA VAL A 206 -3.32 2.54 -19.81
C VAL A 206 -2.92 3.09 -21.18
N ARG A 207 -1.98 4.05 -21.24
CA ARG A 207 -1.51 4.64 -22.51
C ARG A 207 -0.82 3.64 -23.42
N ARG A 208 -0.13 2.63 -22.88
CA ARG A 208 0.49 1.56 -23.68
C ARG A 208 -0.56 0.68 -24.38
N ASN A 209 -1.65 0.38 -23.73
CA ASN A 209 -2.74 -0.40 -24.30
C ASN A 209 -3.50 0.37 -25.40
N THR A 210 -3.71 1.68 -25.25
CA THR A 210 -4.32 2.53 -26.27
C THR A 210 -3.41 2.75 -27.48
N ALA A 211 -2.09 2.82 -27.29
CA ALA A 211 -1.14 2.93 -28.41
C ALA A 211 -1.04 1.64 -29.22
N ALA A 212 -1.17 0.48 -28.60
CA ALA A 212 -1.25 -0.81 -29.29
C ALA A 212 -2.55 -0.96 -30.10
N SER A 213 -3.63 -0.33 -29.66
CA SER A 213 -4.94 -0.31 -30.34
C SER A 213 -5.02 0.67 -31.51
N SER A 214 -4.09 1.60 -31.66
CA SER A 214 -4.08 2.61 -32.75
C SER A 214 -3.20 2.23 -33.95
N ALA A 215 -2.64 1.02 -34.00
CA ALA A 215 -2.01 0.51 -35.21
C ALA A 215 -3.08 0.24 -36.27
N PRO A 216 -2.89 0.67 -37.53
CA PRO A 216 -3.90 0.47 -38.60
C PRO A 216 -4.14 -1.03 -38.81
N ALA A 217 -5.40 -1.42 -38.71
CA ALA A 217 -5.83 -2.78 -38.97
C ALA A 217 -5.54 -3.15 -40.45
N ALA A 218 -4.50 -3.93 -40.66
CA ALA A 218 -4.38 -4.72 -41.86
C ALA A 218 -5.33 -5.90 -41.73
N SER A 219 -6.35 -5.91 -42.60
CA SER A 219 -7.35 -6.94 -42.89
C SER A 219 -7.17 -8.27 -42.10
N ALA A 220 -7.96 -8.46 -41.04
CA ALA A 220 -8.17 -9.74 -40.43
C ALA A 220 -9.56 -10.25 -40.78
N ALA A 221 -9.60 -11.43 -41.40
CA ALA A 221 -10.79 -12.21 -41.61
C ALA A 221 -11.48 -12.54 -40.30
N GLU A 222 -12.81 -12.46 -40.30
CA GLU A 222 -13.70 -12.75 -39.19
C GLU A 222 -13.44 -14.19 -38.62
N SER A 223 -12.88 -14.28 -37.46
CA SER A 223 -12.98 -15.45 -36.60
C SER A 223 -13.85 -15.09 -35.40
N ASN A 224 -15.04 -15.71 -35.32
CA ASN A 224 -16.02 -15.60 -34.25
C ASN A 224 -15.57 -16.39 -33.01
N GLU A 225 -14.44 -16.08 -32.41
CA GLU A 225 -14.13 -16.54 -31.07
C GLU A 225 -14.25 -15.33 -30.10
N PRO A 226 -14.94 -15.50 -28.94
CA PRO A 226 -14.95 -14.44 -27.94
C PRO A 226 -13.51 -14.26 -27.44
N ALA A 227 -12.97 -13.08 -27.70
CA ALA A 227 -11.66 -12.69 -27.19
C ALA A 227 -11.64 -12.90 -25.67
N SER A 228 -10.81 -13.82 -25.20
CA SER A 228 -10.47 -13.96 -23.77
C SER A 228 -9.49 -12.83 -23.41
N ASP A 229 -10.01 -11.60 -23.39
CA ASP A 229 -9.25 -10.41 -23.09
C ASP A 229 -9.18 -10.17 -21.59
N THR A 230 -8.41 -10.98 -20.87
CA THR A 230 -7.93 -10.64 -19.53
C THR A 230 -6.42 -10.73 -19.44
N ALA A 231 -5.72 -10.20 -20.43
CA ALA A 231 -4.29 -9.93 -20.28
C ALA A 231 -4.14 -8.72 -19.35
N PHE A 232 -3.99 -8.98 -18.04
CA PHE A 232 -3.63 -7.94 -17.09
C PHE A 232 -2.26 -7.38 -17.46
N SER A 233 -2.18 -6.07 -17.64
CA SER A 233 -0.91 -5.39 -17.83
C SER A 233 -0.24 -5.19 -16.47
N LEU A 234 1.02 -5.59 -16.35
CA LEU A 234 1.84 -5.29 -15.17
C LEU A 234 1.84 -3.77 -14.91
N SER A 235 1.72 -3.38 -13.65
CA SER A 235 1.90 -1.98 -13.27
C SER A 235 3.31 -1.49 -13.64
N ALA A 236 3.38 -0.28 -14.19
CA ALA A 236 4.67 0.38 -14.46
C ALA A 236 5.32 0.93 -13.18
N THR A 237 4.57 1.02 -12.07
CA THR A 237 5.12 1.42 -10.77
C THR A 237 5.96 0.29 -10.18
N PRO A 238 7.23 0.52 -9.84
CA PRO A 238 8.06 -0.50 -9.23
C PRO A 238 7.48 -1.02 -7.91
N CYS A 239 7.74 -2.29 -7.61
CA CYS A 239 7.38 -2.94 -6.35
C CYS A 239 8.65 -3.20 -5.53
N ALA A 240 8.63 -2.88 -4.24
CA ALA A 240 9.77 -3.16 -3.36
C ALA A 240 10.10 -4.66 -3.25
N LEU A 241 9.13 -5.54 -3.52
CA LEU A 241 9.32 -6.98 -3.57
C LEU A 241 9.72 -7.52 -4.97
N ASN A 242 9.88 -6.66 -5.98
CA ASN A 242 10.36 -7.12 -7.27
C ASN A 242 11.75 -7.78 -7.09
N PRO A 243 12.00 -8.98 -7.65
CA PRO A 243 13.26 -9.70 -7.48
C PRO A 243 14.52 -8.88 -7.81
N HIS A 244 14.44 -7.96 -8.78
CA HIS A 244 15.55 -7.04 -9.08
C HIS A 244 15.78 -5.99 -7.99
N VAL A 245 14.70 -5.52 -7.35
CA VAL A 245 14.78 -4.53 -6.26
C VAL A 245 15.25 -5.18 -4.96
N CYS A 246 14.66 -6.32 -4.61
CA CYS A 246 14.94 -7.01 -3.35
C CYS A 246 16.10 -8.03 -3.45
N GLU A 247 16.80 -8.09 -4.58
CA GLU A 247 17.92 -9.03 -4.82
C GLU A 247 17.51 -10.50 -4.55
N GLY A 248 16.29 -10.85 -4.93
CA GLY A 248 15.76 -12.21 -4.77
C GLY A 248 15.37 -12.59 -3.35
N SER A 249 15.32 -11.66 -2.40
CA SER A 249 14.96 -11.94 -1.00
C SER A 249 14.06 -10.85 -0.42
N ALA A 250 12.93 -11.23 0.17
CA ALA A 250 12.03 -10.31 0.86
C ALA A 250 12.52 -9.91 2.28
N ALA A 251 13.67 -10.41 2.73
CA ALA A 251 14.18 -10.15 4.08
C ALA A 251 14.28 -8.64 4.37
N GLY A 252 13.65 -8.21 5.48
CA GLY A 252 13.62 -6.81 5.90
C GLY A 252 12.71 -5.90 5.08
N ILE A 253 11.80 -6.42 4.24
CA ILE A 253 10.88 -5.62 3.44
C ILE A 253 9.44 -6.00 3.78
N LEU A 254 8.59 -5.00 4.01
CA LEU A 254 7.15 -5.15 4.13
C LEU A 254 6.45 -4.18 3.17
N VAL A 255 5.62 -4.72 2.28
CA VAL A 255 4.75 -3.96 1.38
C VAL A 255 3.35 -3.93 1.95
N LEU A 256 2.75 -2.75 2.00
CA LEU A 256 1.35 -2.56 2.37
C LEU A 256 0.54 -2.21 1.12
N TYR A 257 -0.58 -2.91 0.94
CA TYR A 257 -1.45 -2.67 -0.21
C TYR A 257 -2.92 -2.70 0.20
N SER A 258 -3.76 -1.93 -0.52
CA SER A 258 -5.19 -1.84 -0.25
C SER A 258 -6.01 -1.77 -1.54
N LEU A 259 -7.16 -2.42 -1.56
CA LEU A 259 -8.14 -2.30 -2.63
C LEU A 259 -8.96 -0.99 -2.57
N SER A 260 -8.74 -0.17 -1.53
CA SER A 260 -9.47 1.08 -1.31
C SER A 260 -9.39 2.04 -2.50
N LYS A 261 -8.23 2.11 -3.18
CA LYS A 261 -7.99 3.04 -4.29
C LYS A 261 -8.19 2.37 -5.64
N GLN A 262 -7.52 1.25 -5.88
CA GLN A 262 -7.57 0.53 -7.15
C GLN A 262 -9.00 0.09 -7.53
N SER A 263 -9.85 -0.28 -6.56
CA SER A 263 -11.13 -0.95 -6.80
C SER A 263 -12.32 -0.20 -6.20
N ASN A 264 -12.15 1.05 -5.81
CA ASN A 264 -13.19 1.88 -5.16
C ASN A 264 -13.77 1.24 -3.88
N MET A 265 -12.98 0.42 -3.18
CA MET A 265 -13.41 -0.41 -2.05
C MET A 265 -13.00 0.17 -0.69
N ALA A 266 -12.91 1.50 -0.56
CA ALA A 266 -12.43 2.12 0.68
C ALA A 266 -13.25 1.70 1.93
N GLY A 267 -14.56 1.56 1.80
CA GLY A 267 -15.47 1.13 2.89
C GLY A 267 -15.40 -0.37 3.21
N TYR A 268 -14.89 -1.19 2.31
CA TYR A 268 -14.83 -2.66 2.49
C TYR A 268 -13.68 -3.12 3.38
N ARG A 269 -12.76 -2.22 3.71
CA ARG A 269 -11.63 -2.48 4.60
C ARG A 269 -10.76 -3.67 4.19
N THR A 270 -10.51 -3.84 2.90
CA THR A 270 -9.72 -4.94 2.34
C THR A 270 -8.31 -4.44 2.00
N ALA A 271 -7.33 -4.98 2.70
CA ALA A 271 -5.92 -4.65 2.51
C ALA A 271 -5.04 -5.83 2.93
N LEU A 272 -3.73 -5.72 2.72
CA LEU A 272 -2.77 -6.74 3.07
C LEU A 272 -1.41 -6.14 3.45
N ILE A 273 -0.62 -6.94 4.16
CA ILE A 273 0.83 -6.79 4.32
C ILE A 273 1.48 -8.00 3.64
N ALA A 274 2.48 -7.77 2.81
CA ALA A 274 3.28 -8.83 2.20
C ALA A 274 4.78 -8.51 2.34
N GLY A 275 5.62 -9.53 2.45
CA GLY A 275 7.06 -9.34 2.55
C GLY A 275 7.77 -10.40 3.36
N ASP A 276 8.78 -10.02 4.12
CA ASP A 276 9.62 -10.92 4.93
C ASP A 276 8.77 -11.97 5.65
N TYR A 277 8.98 -13.24 5.28
CA TYR A 277 8.21 -14.36 5.80
C TYR A 277 8.19 -14.41 7.33
N ARG A 278 9.32 -14.12 8.00
CA ARG A 278 9.43 -14.17 9.45
C ARG A 278 8.57 -13.08 10.10
N LEU A 279 8.68 -11.85 9.60
CA LEU A 279 7.92 -10.71 10.11
C LEU A 279 6.42 -10.89 9.89
N VAL A 280 6.01 -11.29 8.68
CA VAL A 280 4.59 -11.52 8.36
C VAL A 280 4.01 -12.66 9.21
N LYS A 281 4.76 -13.74 9.42
CA LYS A 281 4.34 -14.86 10.28
C LYS A 281 4.14 -14.41 11.73
N GLU A 282 5.07 -13.65 12.26
CA GLU A 282 5.00 -13.11 13.63
C GLU A 282 3.81 -12.17 13.80
N MET A 283 3.61 -11.24 12.86
CA MET A 283 2.44 -10.36 12.84
C MET A 283 1.11 -11.13 12.80
N ALA A 284 1.05 -12.24 12.05
CA ALA A 284 -0.13 -13.09 12.02
C ALA A 284 -0.41 -13.75 13.37
N GLU A 285 0.64 -14.15 14.12
CA GLU A 285 0.49 -14.73 15.46
C GLU A 285 -0.05 -13.70 16.47
N TYR A 286 0.45 -12.45 16.47
CA TYR A 286 -0.05 -11.39 17.36
C TYR A 286 -1.50 -10.98 17.09
N ARG A 287 -2.00 -11.25 15.89
CA ARG A 287 -3.34 -10.86 15.47
C ARG A 287 -4.37 -11.99 15.65
N LYS A 288 -3.97 -13.13 16.16
CA LYS A 288 -4.87 -14.23 16.53
C LYS A 288 -5.66 -13.90 17.78
#